data_b332acf28cd3bb5a3e2be370aedf0de7
#
_entry.id   b332acf28cd3bb5a3e2be370aedf0de7
#
_cell.length_a   1.000
_cell.length_b   1.000
_cell.length_c   1.000
_cell.angle_alpha   90.00
_cell.angle_beta   90.00
_cell.angle_gamma   90.00
#
_symmetry.space_group_name_H-M   'P 1'
#
loop_
_entity.id
_entity.type
_entity.pdbx_description
1 polymer ?
#
loop_
_entity_poly.entity_id
_entity_poly.type
_entity_poly.pdbx_seq_one_letter_code
_entity_poly.pdbx_strand_id
1 'polypeptide(L)'
;MPTLLSNLINPQVIADFIEQKLVYNMVFAPLATIDYTLEGKAGDTISYPAYRYIGDASTLSEASTLSVATLTASMVSVTVHKIAQGVELTDEAVLSGLGDPVGEGVSQITLALASGIDNEMLTTLGTIGSTMTYTTSASTVAPKDTDIIDALELFGEDIDGTKVAVVPPAVYTSMRKTGASSGAWIPASELSAQIAIKGAVGEYQGCQVIVSNKLKTSGNIYIVKPNALRLIMKRGALVETDRDILKFTNVITGSVHFATYLYNASGAIKITKKSS
;
A
#
# COMPACT_ATOMS: atom_id res chain seq x y z
N MET A 1 -38.27 -9.19 28.55
CA MET A 1 -37.51 -9.73 27.37
C MET A 1 -36.05 -9.72 27.76
N PRO A 2 -35.34 -10.83 27.66
CA PRO A 2 -33.91 -10.81 27.97
C PRO A 2 -33.17 -9.99 26.92
N THR A 3 -32.23 -9.17 27.33
CA THR A 3 -31.34 -8.42 26.44
C THR A 3 -30.35 -9.42 25.82
N LEU A 4 -30.48 -9.70 24.53
CA LEU A 4 -29.56 -10.57 23.82
C LEU A 4 -28.25 -9.84 23.57
N LEU A 5 -27.12 -10.55 23.54
CA LEU A 5 -25.81 -9.98 23.24
C LEU A 5 -25.78 -9.27 21.87
N SER A 6 -26.57 -9.77 20.90
CA SER A 6 -26.83 -9.14 19.61
C SER A 6 -27.45 -7.74 19.69
N ASN A 7 -28.11 -7.41 20.84
CA ASN A 7 -28.67 -6.07 21.06
C ASN A 7 -27.65 -5.09 21.65
N LEU A 8 -26.54 -5.59 22.17
CA LEU A 8 -25.44 -4.79 22.75
C LEU A 8 -24.32 -4.49 21.75
N ILE A 9 -24.16 -5.38 20.75
CA ILE A 9 -23.14 -5.22 19.69
C ILE A 9 -23.87 -4.76 18.45
N ASN A 10 -23.78 -3.46 18.13
CA ASN A 10 -24.31 -2.94 16.88
C ASN A 10 -23.27 -3.15 15.76
N PRO A 11 -23.53 -4.03 14.75
CA PRO A 11 -22.59 -4.28 13.67
C PRO A 11 -22.18 -3.04 12.89
N GLN A 12 -23.08 -2.04 12.80
CA GLN A 12 -22.80 -0.77 12.12
C GLN A 12 -21.73 0.04 12.87
N VAL A 13 -21.82 0.12 14.22
CA VAL A 13 -20.81 0.83 15.03
C VAL A 13 -19.46 0.13 14.94
N ILE A 14 -19.45 -1.20 14.88
CA ILE A 14 -18.22 -1.97 14.70
C ILE A 14 -17.64 -1.72 13.29
N ALA A 15 -18.47 -1.67 12.26
CA ALA A 15 -18.04 -1.39 10.90
C ALA A 15 -17.37 -0.01 10.81
N ASP A 16 -17.99 1.02 11.37
CA ASP A 16 -17.44 2.38 11.42
C ASP A 16 -16.10 2.42 12.18
N PHE A 17 -15.99 1.70 13.30
CA PHE A 17 -14.77 1.59 14.08
C PHE A 17 -13.64 0.90 13.28
N ILE A 18 -13.96 -0.20 12.58
CA ILE A 18 -13.00 -0.90 11.72
C ILE A 18 -12.57 0.02 10.59
N GLU A 19 -13.47 0.72 9.92
CA GLU A 19 -13.16 1.60 8.81
C GLU A 19 -12.23 2.75 9.22
N GLN A 20 -12.49 3.41 10.34
CA GLN A 20 -11.63 4.45 10.88
C GLN A 20 -10.23 3.93 11.22
N LYS A 21 -10.12 2.75 11.84
CA LYS A 21 -8.85 2.15 12.21
C LYS A 21 -8.12 1.46 11.06
N LEU A 22 -8.84 1.03 10.04
CA LEU A 22 -8.27 0.33 8.89
C LEU A 22 -7.19 1.19 8.21
N VAL A 23 -7.54 2.40 7.81
CA VAL A 23 -6.60 3.34 7.17
C VAL A 23 -5.43 3.68 8.09
N TYR A 24 -5.69 3.78 9.40
CA TYR A 24 -4.64 4.06 10.39
C TYR A 24 -3.60 2.93 10.50
N ASN A 25 -4.02 1.69 10.38
CA ASN A 25 -3.17 0.51 10.54
C ASN A 25 -2.44 0.09 9.26
N MET A 26 -2.83 0.62 8.09
CA MET A 26 -2.15 0.35 6.83
C MET A 26 -0.84 1.16 6.72
N VAL A 27 0.23 0.47 6.34
CA VAL A 27 1.55 1.09 6.12
C VAL A 27 1.63 1.76 4.75
N PHE A 28 0.96 1.19 3.75
CA PHE A 28 1.01 1.66 2.36
C PHE A 28 -0.13 2.62 2.00
N ALA A 29 -1.16 2.79 2.85
CA ALA A 29 -2.26 3.69 2.59
C ALA A 29 -1.84 5.14 2.28
N PRO A 30 -0.85 5.74 2.99
CA PRO A 30 -0.41 7.10 2.69
C PRO A 30 0.25 7.25 1.31
N LEU A 31 0.65 6.14 0.66
CA LEU A 31 1.29 6.13 -0.67
C LEU A 31 0.28 5.97 -1.80
N ALA A 32 -0.94 5.56 -1.49
CA ALA A 32 -1.99 5.29 -2.45
C ALA A 32 -3.08 6.37 -2.42
N THR A 33 -3.57 6.73 -3.60
CA THR A 33 -4.80 7.52 -3.71
C THR A 33 -5.99 6.57 -3.66
N ILE A 34 -6.93 6.84 -2.74
CA ILE A 34 -8.15 6.05 -2.62
C ILE A 34 -9.16 6.52 -3.66
N ASP A 35 -9.69 5.58 -4.43
CA ASP A 35 -10.67 5.81 -5.49
C ASP A 35 -11.98 5.09 -5.17
N TYR A 36 -13.06 5.85 -5.00
CA TYR A 36 -14.41 5.35 -4.70
C TYR A 36 -15.32 5.30 -5.93
N THR A 37 -14.78 5.36 -7.15
CA THR A 37 -15.57 5.42 -8.39
C THR A 37 -16.53 4.25 -8.55
N LEU A 38 -16.20 3.08 -8.02
CA LEU A 38 -17.03 1.86 -8.07
C LEU A 38 -18.00 1.71 -6.89
N GLU A 39 -17.95 2.60 -5.91
CA GLU A 39 -18.83 2.52 -4.76
C GLU A 39 -20.30 2.68 -5.18
N GLY A 40 -21.15 1.75 -4.76
CA GLY A 40 -22.59 1.74 -5.09
C GLY A 40 -22.93 1.48 -6.56
N LYS A 41 -21.95 1.18 -7.42
CA LYS A 41 -22.19 0.90 -8.84
C LYS A 41 -22.17 -0.60 -9.13
N ALA A 42 -22.94 -1.00 -10.14
CA ALA A 42 -22.90 -2.37 -10.68
C ALA A 42 -21.57 -2.60 -11.44
N GLY A 43 -21.09 -3.84 -11.43
CA GLY A 43 -19.81 -4.24 -12.05
C GLY A 43 -18.68 -4.30 -11.03
N ASP A 44 -17.71 -5.14 -11.27
CA ASP A 44 -16.56 -5.42 -10.44
C ASP A 44 -15.22 -4.99 -11.07
N THR A 45 -15.29 -4.46 -12.29
CA THR A 45 -14.10 -4.11 -13.08
C THR A 45 -14.15 -2.65 -13.48
N ILE A 46 -13.02 -1.95 -13.31
CA ILE A 46 -12.79 -0.62 -13.84
C ILE A 46 -11.67 -0.66 -14.87
N SER A 47 -11.84 0.05 -15.98
CA SER A 47 -10.85 0.11 -17.04
C SER A 47 -10.30 1.52 -17.16
N TYR A 48 -8.97 1.63 -17.09
CA TYR A 48 -8.26 2.88 -17.28
C TYR A 48 -7.60 2.91 -18.66
N PRO A 49 -7.87 3.92 -19.49
CA PRO A 49 -7.15 4.09 -20.76
C PRO A 49 -5.74 4.62 -20.47
N ALA A 50 -4.74 3.94 -21.01
CA ALA A 50 -3.35 4.40 -21.04
C ALA A 50 -3.00 4.80 -22.48
N TYR A 51 -2.76 6.09 -22.70
CA TYR A 51 -2.37 6.62 -24.01
C TYR A 51 -0.86 6.53 -24.19
N ARG A 52 -0.45 6.09 -25.36
CA ARG A 52 0.96 6.08 -25.74
C ARG A 52 1.35 7.45 -26.28
N TYR A 53 2.52 7.92 -25.88
CA TYR A 53 3.13 9.12 -26.45
C TYR A 53 3.33 8.97 -27.96
N ILE A 54 2.93 9.99 -28.74
CA ILE A 54 2.94 9.96 -30.21
C ILE A 54 4.31 10.31 -30.81
N GLY A 55 5.27 10.73 -30.01
CA GLY A 55 6.61 11.15 -30.44
C GLY A 55 6.78 12.68 -30.44
N ASP A 56 8.00 13.11 -30.59
CA ASP A 56 8.37 14.53 -30.61
C ASP A 56 7.93 15.23 -31.91
N ALA A 57 7.65 16.51 -31.81
CA ALA A 57 7.37 17.32 -32.99
C ALA A 57 8.64 17.51 -33.83
N SER A 58 8.53 17.36 -35.12
CA SER A 58 9.62 17.62 -36.08
C SER A 58 9.46 18.95 -36.80
N THR A 59 10.56 19.54 -37.20
CA THR A 59 10.53 20.75 -38.05
C THR A 59 9.93 20.43 -39.42
N LEU A 60 8.99 21.24 -39.83
CA LEU A 60 8.36 21.11 -41.14
C LEU A 60 8.93 22.13 -42.12
N SER A 61 9.39 21.71 -43.28
CA SER A 61 9.83 22.61 -44.37
C SER A 61 8.61 23.23 -45.06
N GLU A 62 8.79 24.40 -45.64
CA GLU A 62 7.74 25.08 -46.41
C GLU A 62 7.22 24.17 -47.53
N ALA A 63 5.90 24.09 -47.72
CA ALA A 63 5.20 23.25 -48.69
C ALA A 63 5.37 21.73 -48.50
N SER A 64 5.86 21.23 -47.34
CA SER A 64 5.89 19.81 -47.05
C SER A 64 4.61 19.34 -46.33
N THR A 65 4.23 18.10 -46.56
CA THR A 65 3.04 17.50 -45.92
C THR A 65 3.34 17.05 -44.49
N LEU A 66 2.51 17.46 -43.51
CA LEU A 66 2.63 16.98 -42.15
C LEU A 66 2.27 15.50 -42.07
N SER A 67 3.14 14.69 -41.48
CA SER A 67 2.83 13.30 -41.12
C SER A 67 1.99 13.27 -39.85
N VAL A 68 0.79 12.71 -39.93
CA VAL A 68 -0.14 12.60 -38.79
C VAL A 68 0.09 11.26 -38.06
N ALA A 69 0.43 11.33 -36.80
CA ALA A 69 0.55 10.14 -35.94
C ALA A 69 -0.83 9.70 -35.43
N THR A 70 -1.02 8.39 -35.35
CA THR A 70 -2.27 7.81 -34.79
C THR A 70 -2.14 7.70 -33.27
N LEU A 71 -3.08 8.29 -32.54
CA LEU A 71 -3.18 8.13 -31.10
C LEU A 71 -3.68 6.71 -30.77
N THR A 72 -2.85 5.94 -30.10
CA THR A 72 -3.20 4.59 -29.63
C THR A 72 -3.39 4.56 -28.12
N ALA A 73 -4.45 3.93 -27.65
CA ALA A 73 -4.73 3.71 -26.24
C ALA A 73 -4.73 2.20 -25.94
N SER A 74 -4.10 1.82 -24.86
CA SER A 74 -4.26 0.50 -24.25
C SER A 74 -5.20 0.61 -23.07
N MET A 75 -6.06 -0.41 -22.89
CA MET A 75 -6.96 -0.49 -21.74
C MET A 75 -6.34 -1.40 -20.68
N VAL A 76 -6.20 -0.90 -19.47
CA VAL A 76 -5.83 -1.71 -18.32
C VAL A 76 -7.05 -1.89 -17.44
N SER A 77 -7.49 -3.14 -17.29
CA SER A 77 -8.66 -3.48 -16.49
C SER A 77 -8.23 -4.00 -15.12
N VAL A 78 -8.87 -3.48 -14.08
CA VAL A 78 -8.63 -3.84 -12.68
C VAL A 78 -9.93 -4.39 -12.11
N THR A 79 -9.88 -5.62 -11.59
CA THR A 79 -11.04 -6.30 -11.02
C THR A 79 -10.98 -6.27 -9.49
N VAL A 80 -12.06 -5.84 -8.87
CA VAL A 80 -12.25 -5.81 -7.43
C VAL A 80 -12.47 -7.22 -6.89
N HIS A 81 -11.83 -7.55 -5.79
CA HIS A 81 -12.03 -8.80 -5.07
C HIS A 81 -12.36 -8.55 -3.61
N LYS A 82 -12.87 -9.59 -2.94
CA LYS A 82 -13.24 -9.57 -1.53
C LYS A 82 -12.13 -10.18 -0.70
N ILE A 83 -11.74 -9.48 0.38
CA ILE A 83 -11.03 -10.10 1.49
C ILE A 83 -11.95 -10.13 2.71
N ALA A 84 -11.84 -11.18 3.52
CA ALA A 84 -12.63 -11.33 4.73
C ALA A 84 -11.82 -12.08 5.81
N GLN A 85 -12.11 -11.74 7.06
CA GLN A 85 -11.57 -12.43 8.23
C GLN A 85 -12.67 -12.52 9.27
N GLY A 86 -12.70 -13.60 10.04
CA GLY A 86 -13.67 -13.80 11.11
C GLY A 86 -13.04 -14.40 12.37
N VAL A 87 -13.73 -14.20 13.47
CA VAL A 87 -13.40 -14.78 14.79
C VAL A 87 -14.63 -15.48 15.31
N GLU A 88 -14.49 -16.68 15.84
CA GLU A 88 -15.53 -17.45 16.54
C GLU A 88 -15.20 -17.46 18.04
N LEU A 89 -16.14 -17.03 18.85
CA LEU A 89 -16.01 -16.92 20.30
C LEU A 89 -17.08 -17.80 20.97
N THR A 90 -16.64 -18.70 21.84
CA THR A 90 -17.55 -19.51 22.66
C THR A 90 -18.13 -18.70 23.83
N ASP A 91 -19.33 -19.04 24.28
CA ASP A 91 -19.94 -18.37 25.43
C ASP A 91 -19.07 -18.50 26.69
N GLU A 92 -18.39 -19.63 26.85
CA GLU A 92 -17.49 -19.88 27.99
C GLU A 92 -16.26 -18.96 27.93
N ALA A 93 -15.71 -18.72 26.73
CA ALA A 93 -14.57 -17.83 26.54
C ALA A 93 -14.95 -16.37 26.85
N VAL A 94 -16.17 -15.95 26.53
CA VAL A 94 -16.67 -14.61 26.84
C VAL A 94 -16.94 -14.45 28.33
N LEU A 95 -17.50 -15.48 28.98
CA LEU A 95 -17.88 -15.45 30.41
C LEU A 95 -16.66 -15.60 31.33
N SER A 96 -15.68 -16.41 30.97
CA SER A 96 -14.51 -16.70 31.81
C SER A 96 -13.27 -15.91 31.39
N GLY A 97 -13.29 -15.28 30.23
CA GLY A 97 -12.17 -14.47 29.71
C GLY A 97 -11.91 -13.23 30.57
N LEU A 98 -10.64 -12.99 30.86
CA LEU A 98 -10.23 -11.76 31.52
C LEU A 98 -10.16 -10.62 30.48
N GLY A 99 -10.93 -9.56 30.65
CA GLY A 99 -10.97 -8.41 29.75
C GLY A 99 -12.17 -8.40 28.81
N ASP A 100 -12.00 -7.90 27.60
CA ASP A 100 -13.03 -7.84 26.54
C ASP A 100 -12.62 -8.68 25.32
N PRO A 101 -12.95 -9.98 25.29
CA PRO A 101 -12.60 -10.86 24.16
C PRO A 101 -13.26 -10.43 22.84
N VAL A 102 -14.42 -9.79 22.89
CA VAL A 102 -15.16 -9.33 21.71
C VAL A 102 -14.45 -8.13 21.08
N GLY A 103 -14.11 -7.13 21.90
CA GLY A 103 -13.36 -5.97 21.44
C GLY A 103 -11.97 -6.34 20.89
N GLU A 104 -11.30 -7.30 21.52
CA GLU A 104 -10.02 -7.82 20.99
C GLU A 104 -10.23 -8.54 19.66
N GLY A 105 -11.27 -9.35 19.51
CA GLY A 105 -11.63 -10.01 18.26
C GLY A 105 -11.82 -9.02 17.11
N VAL A 106 -12.56 -7.94 17.36
CA VAL A 106 -12.76 -6.84 16.37
C VAL A 106 -11.43 -6.15 16.02
N SER A 107 -10.57 -5.92 17.01
CA SER A 107 -9.24 -5.34 16.79
C SER A 107 -8.37 -6.24 15.90
N GLN A 108 -8.36 -7.55 16.16
CA GLN A 108 -7.61 -8.52 15.35
C GLN A 108 -8.16 -8.65 13.92
N ILE A 109 -9.48 -8.59 13.72
CA ILE A 109 -10.10 -8.54 12.38
C ILE A 109 -9.60 -7.30 11.64
N THR A 110 -9.60 -6.13 12.29
CA THR A 110 -9.14 -4.87 11.68
C THR A 110 -7.68 -4.94 11.24
N LEU A 111 -6.80 -5.48 12.09
CA LEU A 111 -5.40 -5.66 11.78
C LEU A 111 -5.19 -6.66 10.64
N ALA A 112 -5.97 -7.73 10.59
CA ALA A 112 -5.90 -8.73 9.54
C ALA A 112 -6.33 -8.15 8.18
N LEU A 113 -7.42 -7.38 8.14
CA LEU A 113 -7.88 -6.70 6.91
C LEU A 113 -6.86 -5.67 6.44
N ALA A 114 -6.33 -4.81 7.33
CA ALA A 114 -5.28 -3.84 6.99
C ALA A 114 -4.03 -4.54 6.44
N SER A 115 -3.61 -5.63 7.08
CA SER A 115 -2.49 -6.43 6.60
C SER A 115 -2.75 -7.08 5.23
N GLY A 116 -3.99 -7.51 4.96
CA GLY A 116 -4.41 -8.04 3.67
C GLY A 116 -4.28 -7.01 2.56
N ILE A 117 -4.82 -5.81 2.77
CA ILE A 117 -4.73 -4.69 1.81
C ILE A 117 -3.27 -4.31 1.53
N ASP A 118 -2.45 -4.19 2.58
CA ASP A 118 -1.02 -3.90 2.43
C ASP A 118 -0.27 -4.99 1.63
N ASN A 119 -0.63 -6.27 1.80
CA ASN A 119 -0.04 -7.37 1.03
C ASN A 119 -0.36 -7.26 -0.46
N GLU A 120 -1.60 -6.89 -0.80
CA GLU A 120 -2.02 -6.65 -2.18
C GLU A 120 -1.31 -5.45 -2.79
N MET A 121 -1.18 -4.35 -2.04
CA MET A 121 -0.39 -3.20 -2.49
C MET A 121 1.07 -3.58 -2.76
N LEU A 122 1.65 -4.39 -1.89
CA LEU A 122 3.02 -4.89 -2.07
C LEU A 122 3.14 -5.80 -3.30
N THR A 123 2.14 -6.64 -3.56
CA THR A 123 2.06 -7.48 -4.75
C THR A 123 2.00 -6.61 -6.01
N THR A 124 1.18 -5.57 -5.99
CA THR A 124 1.08 -4.58 -7.07
C THR A 124 2.39 -3.84 -7.30
N LEU A 125 3.11 -3.44 -6.26
CA LEU A 125 4.47 -2.88 -6.37
C LEU A 125 5.47 -3.91 -6.92
N GLY A 126 5.23 -5.19 -6.68
CA GLY A 126 6.02 -6.27 -7.27
C GLY A 126 5.94 -6.35 -8.80
N THR A 127 4.87 -5.82 -9.42
CA THR A 127 4.66 -5.80 -10.88
C THR A 127 5.40 -4.68 -11.61
N ILE A 128 6.16 -3.84 -10.89
CA ILE A 128 7.00 -2.78 -11.50
C ILE A 128 7.88 -3.39 -12.58
N GLY A 129 7.83 -2.81 -13.78
CA GLY A 129 8.57 -3.29 -14.94
C GLY A 129 10.10 -3.18 -14.78
N SER A 130 10.82 -3.88 -15.64
CA SER A 130 12.30 -3.92 -15.62
C SER A 130 12.94 -2.54 -15.84
N THR A 131 12.27 -1.64 -16.54
CA THR A 131 12.75 -0.25 -16.79
C THR A 131 12.83 0.58 -15.51
N MET A 132 11.99 0.29 -14.51
CA MET A 132 11.96 0.97 -13.21
C MET A 132 12.51 0.04 -12.11
N THR A 133 13.31 -0.94 -12.46
CA THR A 133 13.96 -1.85 -11.50
C THR A 133 15.47 -1.65 -11.54
N TYR A 134 16.02 -1.29 -10.38
CA TYR A 134 17.47 -1.20 -10.17
C TYR A 134 17.97 -2.46 -9.44
N THR A 135 19.11 -2.99 -9.88
CA THR A 135 19.76 -4.12 -9.20
C THR A 135 21.01 -3.63 -8.51
N THR A 136 21.14 -3.85 -7.21
CA THR A 136 22.28 -3.37 -6.42
C THR A 136 23.61 -3.88 -6.95
N SER A 137 24.67 -3.07 -6.81
CA SER A 137 26.02 -3.40 -7.25
C SER A 137 26.65 -4.59 -6.51
N ALA A 138 26.21 -4.81 -5.26
CA ALA A 138 26.71 -5.88 -4.40
C ALA A 138 25.59 -6.81 -3.90
N SER A 139 25.93 -8.08 -3.62
CA SER A 139 25.00 -9.06 -3.07
C SER A 139 24.81 -8.94 -1.53
N THR A 140 25.15 -7.78 -0.95
CA THR A 140 25.00 -7.49 0.47
C THR A 140 23.52 -7.29 0.86
N VAL A 141 23.19 -7.51 2.13
CA VAL A 141 21.83 -7.37 2.67
C VAL A 141 21.30 -5.93 2.54
N ALA A 142 22.20 -4.94 2.53
CA ALA A 142 21.86 -3.55 2.40
C ALA A 142 22.52 -2.92 1.18
N PRO A 143 21.78 -2.09 0.43
CA PRO A 143 22.34 -1.32 -0.66
C PRO A 143 23.36 -0.31 -0.10
N LYS A 144 24.33 0.07 -0.93
CA LYS A 144 25.22 1.19 -0.65
C LYS A 144 24.45 2.51 -0.86
N ASP A 145 24.95 3.60 -0.30
CA ASP A 145 24.38 4.93 -0.52
C ASP A 145 24.32 5.28 -2.02
N THR A 146 25.36 4.88 -2.77
CA THR A 146 25.43 5.04 -4.22
C THR A 146 24.32 4.29 -4.95
N ASP A 147 23.98 3.07 -4.53
CA ASP A 147 22.93 2.26 -5.19
C ASP A 147 21.55 2.94 -5.11
N ILE A 148 21.30 3.69 -4.04
CA ILE A 148 20.03 4.43 -3.87
C ILE A 148 20.02 5.66 -4.77
N ILE A 149 21.13 6.38 -4.84
CA ILE A 149 21.28 7.56 -5.71
C ILE A 149 21.13 7.13 -7.18
N ASP A 150 21.83 6.06 -7.57
CA ASP A 150 21.76 5.50 -8.92
C ASP A 150 20.35 5.02 -9.27
N ALA A 151 19.62 4.45 -8.28
CA ALA A 151 18.22 4.08 -8.48
C ALA A 151 17.33 5.30 -8.70
N LEU A 152 17.57 6.43 -8.02
CA LEU A 152 16.79 7.66 -8.20
C LEU A 152 16.95 8.26 -9.59
N GLU A 153 18.06 8.00 -10.28
CA GLU A 153 18.27 8.41 -11.68
C GLU A 153 17.19 7.86 -12.62
N LEU A 154 16.58 6.70 -12.28
CA LEU A 154 15.49 6.12 -13.08
C LEU A 154 14.24 7.00 -13.15
N PHE A 155 14.07 7.99 -12.27
CA PHE A 155 13.00 8.98 -12.39
C PHE A 155 13.25 10.00 -13.50
N GLY A 156 14.49 10.09 -14.03
CA GLY A 156 14.85 11.04 -15.07
C GLY A 156 14.60 12.49 -14.65
N GLU A 157 13.91 13.26 -15.51
CA GLU A 157 13.56 14.65 -15.24
C GLU A 157 12.55 14.83 -14.09
N ASP A 158 11.78 13.77 -13.76
CA ASP A 158 10.81 13.78 -12.67
C ASP A 158 11.45 13.36 -11.34
N ILE A 159 12.67 13.80 -11.05
CA ILE A 159 13.38 13.46 -9.81
C ILE A 159 12.88 14.25 -8.60
N ASP A 160 12.25 15.39 -8.82
CA ASP A 160 11.75 16.27 -7.76
C ASP A 160 10.49 15.72 -7.07
N GLY A 161 10.15 16.32 -5.94
CA GLY A 161 8.97 16.00 -5.15
C GLY A 161 9.21 14.97 -4.05
N THR A 162 8.17 14.77 -3.25
CA THR A 162 8.19 13.83 -2.13
C THR A 162 8.35 12.39 -2.64
N LYS A 163 9.33 11.70 -2.11
CA LYS A 163 9.59 10.28 -2.39
C LYS A 163 9.56 9.50 -1.10
N VAL A 164 9.00 8.32 -1.12
CA VAL A 164 8.92 7.45 0.04
C VAL A 164 9.60 6.14 -0.26
N ALA A 165 10.62 5.81 0.52
CA ALA A 165 11.32 4.55 0.47
C ALA A 165 10.74 3.59 1.51
N VAL A 166 10.13 2.51 1.06
CA VAL A 166 9.70 1.41 1.93
C VAL A 166 10.78 0.36 1.99
N VAL A 167 11.31 0.14 3.18
CA VAL A 167 12.50 -0.68 3.40
C VAL A 167 12.25 -1.79 4.42
N PRO A 168 12.93 -2.94 4.31
CA PRO A 168 12.95 -3.96 5.36
C PRO A 168 13.78 -3.48 6.56
N PRO A 169 13.53 -4.01 7.79
CA PRO A 169 14.23 -3.58 9.00
C PRO A 169 15.77 -3.73 8.96
N ALA A 170 16.26 -4.79 8.27
CA ALA A 170 17.70 -5.01 8.14
C ALA A 170 18.38 -3.91 7.30
N VAL A 171 17.73 -3.48 6.22
CA VAL A 171 18.19 -2.38 5.38
C VAL A 171 18.15 -1.05 6.13
N TYR A 172 17.05 -0.79 6.86
CA TYR A 172 16.93 0.40 7.70
C TYR A 172 18.08 0.52 8.71
N THR A 173 18.41 -0.59 9.40
CA THR A 173 19.52 -0.60 10.36
C THR A 173 20.85 -0.28 9.69
N SER A 174 21.08 -0.79 8.49
CA SER A 174 22.30 -0.51 7.73
C SER A 174 22.35 0.94 7.25
N MET A 175 21.25 1.47 6.69
CA MET A 175 21.14 2.87 6.30
C MET A 175 21.46 3.82 7.46
N ARG A 176 20.98 3.52 8.67
CA ARG A 176 21.31 4.31 9.86
C ARG A 176 22.80 4.26 10.21
N LYS A 177 23.42 3.08 10.12
CA LYS A 177 24.85 2.93 10.43
C LYS A 177 25.72 3.69 9.43
N THR A 178 25.43 3.59 8.15
CA THR A 178 26.19 4.28 7.10
C THR A 178 25.87 5.77 7.09
N GLY A 179 24.60 6.13 7.16
CA GLY A 179 24.14 7.52 7.12
C GLY A 179 24.54 8.36 8.32
N ALA A 180 24.71 7.75 9.49
CA ALA A 180 25.21 8.45 10.68
C ALA A 180 26.66 8.93 10.52
N SER A 181 27.47 8.24 9.71
CA SER A 181 28.85 8.63 9.43
C SER A 181 29.00 9.58 8.24
N SER A 182 28.05 9.56 7.30
CA SER A 182 28.08 10.36 6.06
C SER A 182 27.18 11.61 6.11
N GLY A 183 26.35 11.78 7.16
CA GLY A 183 25.35 12.86 7.22
C GLY A 183 24.14 12.66 6.31
N ALA A 184 24.02 11.50 5.66
CA ALA A 184 22.94 11.18 4.72
C ALA A 184 21.62 10.81 5.42
N TRP A 185 21.66 10.53 6.73
CA TRP A 185 20.49 10.20 7.53
C TRP A 185 20.05 11.41 8.37
N ILE A 186 18.80 11.83 8.17
CA ILE A 186 18.15 12.86 8.98
C ILE A 186 17.04 12.19 9.81
N PRO A 187 17.12 12.22 11.16
CA PRO A 187 16.07 11.61 11.99
C PRO A 187 14.78 12.42 11.94
N ALA A 188 13.65 11.75 12.15
CA ALA A 188 12.33 12.38 12.13
C ALA A 188 12.18 13.54 13.12
N SER A 189 12.94 13.52 14.23
CA SER A 189 12.95 14.61 15.24
C SER A 189 13.47 15.93 14.70
N GLU A 190 14.34 15.91 13.69
CA GLU A 190 14.92 17.11 13.08
C GLU A 190 14.08 17.60 11.88
N LEU A 191 13.24 16.72 11.32
CA LEU A 191 12.36 16.96 10.18
C LEU A 191 10.97 17.47 10.58
N SER A 192 10.72 17.86 11.80
CA SER A 192 9.41 18.05 12.43
C SER A 192 8.35 18.83 11.62
N ALA A 193 8.75 19.68 10.69
CA ALA A 193 7.83 20.42 9.80
C ALA A 193 7.71 19.82 8.39
N GLN A 194 8.53 18.85 8.01
CA GLN A 194 8.63 18.34 6.64
C GLN A 194 8.16 16.89 6.47
N ILE A 195 7.80 16.18 7.56
CA ILE A 195 7.27 14.83 7.45
C ILE A 195 5.85 14.90 6.88
N ALA A 196 5.74 14.73 5.57
CA ALA A 196 4.46 14.73 4.88
C ALA A 196 3.68 13.41 5.07
N ILE A 197 4.35 12.33 5.50
CA ILE A 197 3.77 10.98 5.51
C ILE A 197 3.86 10.38 6.90
N LYS A 198 2.70 9.98 7.43
CA LYS A 198 2.58 9.30 8.71
C LYS A 198 3.32 7.96 8.68
N GLY A 199 4.14 7.70 9.69
CA GLY A 199 4.94 6.47 9.80
C GLY A 199 6.36 6.58 9.23
N ALA A 200 6.75 7.71 8.65
CA ALA A 200 8.14 7.94 8.28
C ALA A 200 9.04 8.03 9.52
N VAL A 201 10.14 7.29 9.50
CA VAL A 201 11.08 7.17 10.63
C VAL A 201 12.23 8.17 10.51
N GLY A 202 12.39 8.75 9.34
CA GLY A 202 13.43 9.72 9.01
C GLY A 202 13.52 9.91 7.50
N GLU A 203 14.53 10.64 7.07
CA GLU A 203 14.83 10.87 5.67
C GLU A 203 16.22 10.34 5.32
N TYR A 204 16.34 9.77 4.14
CA TYR A 204 17.59 9.26 3.61
C TYR A 204 17.68 9.57 2.13
N GLN A 205 18.72 10.31 1.71
CA GLN A 205 18.96 10.73 0.33
C GLN A 205 17.73 11.40 -0.33
N GLY A 206 17.03 12.27 0.40
CA GLY A 206 15.83 12.96 -0.10
C GLY A 206 14.58 12.09 -0.18
N CYS A 207 14.59 10.88 0.42
CA CYS A 207 13.44 9.99 0.49
C CYS A 207 12.99 9.81 1.94
N GLN A 208 11.70 9.97 2.22
CA GLN A 208 11.12 9.62 3.51
C GLN A 208 11.13 8.10 3.67
N VAL A 209 11.64 7.59 4.79
CA VAL A 209 11.81 6.16 5.02
C VAL A 209 10.68 5.60 5.87
N ILE A 210 10.01 4.58 5.35
CA ILE A 210 9.03 3.75 6.09
C ILE A 210 9.58 2.34 6.22
N VAL A 211 9.50 1.77 7.42
CA VAL A 211 9.97 0.40 7.67
C VAL A 211 8.80 -0.57 7.64
N SER A 212 8.92 -1.64 6.84
CA SER A 212 7.91 -2.69 6.78
C SER A 212 8.52 -4.08 6.95
N ASN A 213 7.99 -4.85 7.92
CA ASN A 213 8.36 -6.25 8.14
C ASN A 213 7.95 -7.17 6.98
N LYS A 214 6.97 -6.76 6.16
CA LYS A 214 6.48 -7.54 5.01
C LYS A 214 7.54 -7.73 3.93
N LEU A 215 8.53 -6.83 3.87
CA LEU A 215 9.66 -6.89 2.94
C LEU A 215 10.83 -7.75 3.42
N LYS A 216 10.74 -8.31 4.62
CA LYS A 216 11.85 -9.08 5.23
C LYS A 216 12.28 -10.27 4.38
N THR A 217 11.33 -10.97 3.76
CA THR A 217 11.61 -12.17 2.95
C THR A 217 12.17 -11.82 1.57
N SER A 218 11.62 -10.81 0.90
CA SER A 218 12.06 -10.39 -0.44
C SER A 218 13.38 -9.60 -0.40
N GLY A 219 13.61 -8.86 0.68
CA GLY A 219 14.75 -7.94 0.79
C GLY A 219 14.72 -6.76 -0.18
N ASN A 220 13.64 -6.62 -0.95
CA ASN A 220 13.49 -5.54 -1.93
C ASN A 220 13.18 -4.21 -1.21
N ILE A 221 13.56 -3.11 -1.87
CA ILE A 221 13.22 -1.76 -1.46
C ILE A 221 12.33 -1.18 -2.55
N TYR A 222 11.31 -0.45 -2.14
CA TYR A 222 10.44 0.26 -3.07
C TYR A 222 10.52 1.75 -2.78
N ILE A 223 10.83 2.55 -3.81
CA ILE A 223 10.77 4.01 -3.75
C ILE A 223 9.54 4.42 -4.54
N VAL A 224 8.58 5.03 -3.88
CA VAL A 224 7.26 5.34 -4.45
C VAL A 224 6.98 6.82 -4.27
N LYS A 225 6.55 7.47 -5.34
CA LYS A 225 5.99 8.83 -5.28
C LYS A 225 4.52 8.78 -4.86
N PRO A 226 4.00 9.77 -4.15
CA PRO A 226 2.57 9.91 -3.91
C PRO A 226 1.80 9.83 -5.24
N ASN A 227 0.62 9.21 -5.22
CA ASN A 227 -0.25 8.99 -6.39
C ASN A 227 0.25 7.98 -7.44
N ALA A 228 1.38 7.30 -7.23
CA ALA A 228 1.80 6.20 -8.10
C ALA A 228 0.87 4.97 -7.96
N LEU A 229 0.39 4.72 -6.73
CA LEU A 229 -0.54 3.65 -6.41
C LEU A 229 -1.98 4.17 -6.28
N ARG A 230 -2.94 3.37 -6.70
CA ARG A 230 -4.37 3.56 -6.44
C ARG A 230 -4.95 2.38 -5.68
N LEU A 231 -5.75 2.69 -4.68
CA LEU A 231 -6.60 1.77 -3.93
C LEU A 231 -8.05 2.02 -4.34
N ILE A 232 -8.63 1.12 -5.12
CA ILE A 232 -10.00 1.21 -5.56
C ILE A 232 -10.87 0.53 -4.51
N MET A 233 -11.72 1.30 -3.84
CA MET A 233 -12.67 0.80 -2.85
C MET A 233 -14.05 0.69 -3.48
N LYS A 234 -14.62 -0.52 -3.48
CA LYS A 234 -16.01 -0.74 -3.93
C LYS A 234 -16.97 -0.75 -2.76
N ARG A 235 -16.53 -1.30 -1.64
CA ARG A 235 -17.27 -1.32 -0.39
C ARG A 235 -16.28 -1.27 0.77
N GLY A 236 -16.52 -0.36 1.69
CA GLY A 236 -15.79 -0.27 2.95
C GLY A 236 -15.97 -1.52 3.83
N ALA A 237 -15.56 -1.43 5.06
CA ALA A 237 -15.66 -2.54 5.99
C ALA A 237 -17.13 -2.90 6.27
N LEU A 238 -17.52 -4.13 5.97
CA LEU A 238 -18.80 -4.71 6.39
C LEU A 238 -18.54 -5.72 7.49
N VAL A 239 -19.23 -5.55 8.60
CA VAL A 239 -19.19 -6.49 9.72
C VAL A 239 -20.53 -7.20 9.80
N GLU A 240 -20.48 -8.51 9.90
CA GLU A 240 -21.63 -9.38 10.09
C GLU A 240 -21.39 -10.22 11.34
N THR A 241 -22.43 -10.34 12.17
CA THR A 241 -22.39 -11.16 13.37
C THR A 241 -23.49 -12.20 13.29
N ASP A 242 -23.16 -13.44 13.62
CA ASP A 242 -24.12 -14.54 13.66
C ASP A 242 -23.87 -15.40 14.89
N ARG A 243 -24.93 -16.06 15.38
CA ARG A 243 -24.86 -16.97 16.51
C ARG A 243 -25.18 -18.40 16.09
N ASP A 244 -24.22 -19.28 16.26
CA ASP A 244 -24.48 -20.73 16.17
C ASP A 244 -25.01 -21.25 17.49
N ILE A 245 -26.33 -21.49 17.54
CA ILE A 245 -27.04 -21.94 18.74
C ILE A 245 -26.63 -23.37 19.09
N LEU A 246 -26.25 -24.19 18.12
CA LEU A 246 -25.89 -25.58 18.36
C LEU A 246 -24.49 -25.72 18.98
N LYS A 247 -23.60 -24.78 18.68
CA LYS A 247 -22.23 -24.75 19.21
C LYS A 247 -22.03 -23.79 20.37
N PHE A 248 -23.07 -22.99 20.71
CA PHE A 248 -22.99 -21.92 21.71
C PHE A 248 -21.82 -20.93 21.40
N THR A 249 -21.67 -20.57 20.12
CA THR A 249 -20.62 -19.67 19.67
C THR A 249 -21.20 -18.43 18.99
N ASN A 250 -20.51 -17.32 19.12
CA ASN A 250 -20.78 -16.08 18.39
C ASN A 250 -19.68 -15.91 17.33
N VAL A 251 -20.07 -15.72 16.08
CA VAL A 251 -19.16 -15.50 14.95
C VAL A 251 -19.25 -14.03 14.56
N ILE A 252 -18.11 -13.38 14.49
CA ILE A 252 -17.97 -12.00 14.01
C ILE A 252 -17.09 -12.04 12.77
N THR A 253 -17.57 -11.52 11.63
CA THR A 253 -16.82 -11.49 10.39
C THR A 253 -16.71 -10.05 9.89
N GLY A 254 -15.52 -9.70 9.39
CA GLY A 254 -15.28 -8.44 8.69
C GLY A 254 -14.90 -8.71 7.24
N SER A 255 -15.40 -7.92 6.31
CA SER A 255 -15.06 -8.04 4.90
C SER A 255 -14.92 -6.67 4.24
N VAL A 256 -14.01 -6.58 3.25
CA VAL A 256 -13.78 -5.39 2.43
C VAL A 256 -13.69 -5.81 0.96
N HIS A 257 -14.22 -4.99 0.05
CA HIS A 257 -14.10 -5.17 -1.39
C HIS A 257 -13.23 -4.07 -1.97
N PHE A 258 -12.09 -4.43 -2.52
CA PHE A 258 -11.13 -3.48 -3.06
C PHE A 258 -10.30 -4.09 -4.20
N ALA A 259 -9.54 -3.24 -4.86
CA ALA A 259 -8.48 -3.63 -5.77
C ALA A 259 -7.32 -2.64 -5.66
N THR A 260 -6.11 -3.08 -5.98
CA THR A 260 -4.92 -2.24 -6.01
C THR A 260 -4.39 -2.15 -7.43
N TYR A 261 -3.90 -0.98 -7.80
CA TYR A 261 -3.40 -0.73 -9.15
C TYR A 261 -2.24 0.26 -9.15
N LEU A 262 -1.20 -0.05 -9.95
CA LEU A 262 -0.09 0.84 -10.21
C LEU A 262 -0.50 1.80 -11.35
N TYR A 263 -1.02 2.97 -10.97
CA TYR A 263 -1.54 3.96 -11.92
C TYR A 263 -0.42 4.62 -12.72
N ASN A 264 0.67 5.01 -12.05
CA ASN A 264 1.84 5.60 -12.69
C ASN A 264 3.05 4.70 -12.48
N ALA A 265 3.38 3.90 -13.48
CA ALA A 265 4.51 2.98 -13.42
C ALA A 265 5.86 3.69 -13.32
N SER A 266 6.00 4.91 -13.89
CA SER A 266 7.21 5.73 -13.78
C SER A 266 7.36 6.42 -12.42
N GLY A 267 6.31 6.43 -11.60
CA GLY A 267 6.32 6.99 -10.24
C GLY A 267 6.79 6.00 -9.16
N ALA A 268 7.19 4.79 -9.51
CA ALA A 268 7.63 3.79 -8.55
C ALA A 268 8.86 3.02 -9.03
N ILE A 269 9.87 2.92 -8.18
CA ILE A 269 11.12 2.20 -8.43
C ILE A 269 11.20 1.00 -7.50
N LYS A 270 11.65 -0.12 -8.03
CA LYS A 270 11.99 -1.33 -7.30
C LYS A 270 13.49 -1.52 -7.26
N ILE A 271 14.08 -1.62 -6.10
CA ILE A 271 15.48 -1.97 -5.91
C ILE A 271 15.56 -3.43 -5.49
N THR A 272 16.22 -4.23 -6.28
CA THR A 272 16.43 -5.66 -6.03
C THR A 272 17.87 -5.93 -5.67
N LYS A 273 18.07 -6.89 -4.78
CA LYS A 273 19.41 -7.36 -4.45
C LYS A 273 19.99 -8.13 -5.62
N LYS A 274 21.27 -7.92 -5.92
CA LYS A 274 22.02 -8.74 -6.89
C LYS A 274 22.02 -10.19 -6.44
N SER A 275 21.62 -11.09 -7.31
CA SER A 275 21.75 -12.53 -7.12
C SER A 275 23.22 -12.89 -7.00
N SER A 276 23.57 -13.78 -6.06
CA SER A 276 24.93 -14.29 -5.88
C SER A 276 25.30 -15.21 -7.01
#